data_f65695b67ae673f296b2cbf73da8e3ab
#
_entry.id   f65695b67ae673f296b2cbf73da8e3ab
#
_cell.length_a   1.000
_cell.length_b   1.000
_cell.length_c   1.000
_cell.angle_alpha   90.00
_cell.angle_beta   90.00
_cell.angle_gamma   90.00
#
_symmetry.space_group_name_H-M   'P 1'
#
loop_
_entity.id
_entity.type
_entity.pdbx_description
1 polymer ?
#
loop_
_entity_poly.entity_id
_entity_poly.type
_entity_poly.pdbx_seq_one_letter_code
_entity_poly.pdbx_strand_id
1 'polypeptide(L)'
;MAEIAQYRGTGKRKTSVARVILRPGDGTWWINGRDLDGYFPRLTHRSTVLAPLKVAGAEGSYDVRIRLHGGGPSGQAGAARHGIARALVEADPELRVPLKREGFLARDARAVERKKAGLKKARKAPQWAKR
;
A
#
# COMPACT_ATOMS: atom_id res chain seq x y z
N MET A 1 -16.38 -28.43 -6.88
CA MET A 1 -15.30 -27.89 -6.07
C MET A 1 -15.56 -26.41 -5.81
N ALA A 2 -15.49 -26.02 -4.57
CA ALA A 2 -15.76 -24.62 -4.26
C ALA A 2 -14.59 -23.75 -4.70
N GLU A 3 -14.91 -22.60 -5.28
CA GLU A 3 -13.89 -21.64 -5.61
C GLU A 3 -13.39 -20.95 -4.34
N ILE A 4 -12.08 -20.69 -4.30
CA ILE A 4 -11.51 -19.93 -3.21
C ILE A 4 -11.79 -18.46 -3.46
N ALA A 5 -12.41 -17.79 -2.49
CA ALA A 5 -12.70 -16.38 -2.60
C ALA A 5 -11.38 -15.59 -2.71
N GLN A 6 -11.36 -14.62 -3.60
CA GLN A 6 -10.21 -13.74 -3.78
C GLN A 6 -10.70 -12.30 -3.82
N TYR A 7 -10.02 -11.46 -3.09
CA TYR A 7 -10.34 -10.04 -3.04
C TYR A 7 -9.13 -9.27 -3.51
N ARG A 8 -9.33 -8.36 -4.45
CA ARG A 8 -8.24 -7.65 -5.10
C ARG A 8 -8.27 -6.17 -4.81
N GLY A 9 -7.11 -5.59 -4.68
CA GLY A 9 -6.97 -4.16 -4.56
C GLY A 9 -5.66 -3.71 -5.18
N THR A 10 -5.69 -2.60 -5.88
CA THR A 10 -4.48 -2.00 -6.42
C THR A 10 -4.17 -0.75 -5.62
N GLY A 11 -2.98 -0.68 -5.08
CA GLY A 11 -2.50 0.48 -4.34
C GLY A 11 -1.40 1.17 -5.11
N LYS A 12 -1.34 2.49 -4.94
CA LYS A 12 -0.32 3.29 -5.60
C LYS A 12 0.18 4.37 -4.66
N ARG A 13 1.46 4.61 -4.70
CA ARG A 13 2.06 5.74 -4.00
C ARG A 13 3.30 6.20 -4.77
N LYS A 14 3.32 7.47 -5.19
CA LYS A 14 4.38 7.99 -6.05
C LYS A 14 4.45 7.11 -7.31
N THR A 15 5.60 6.52 -7.59
CA THR A 15 5.76 5.63 -8.75
C THR A 15 5.56 4.16 -8.40
N SER A 16 5.30 3.85 -7.13
CA SER A 16 5.12 2.47 -6.69
C SER A 16 3.70 1.98 -6.97
N VAL A 17 3.58 0.75 -7.42
CA VAL A 17 2.30 0.10 -7.67
C VAL A 17 2.29 -1.24 -6.95
N ALA A 18 1.22 -1.50 -6.21
CA ALA A 18 1.02 -2.76 -5.51
C ALA A 18 -0.26 -3.41 -6.03
N ARG A 19 -0.16 -4.64 -6.48
CA ARG A 19 -1.33 -5.44 -6.83
C ARG A 19 -1.51 -6.47 -5.74
N VAL A 20 -2.59 -6.34 -5.00
CA VAL A 20 -2.84 -7.14 -3.80
C VAL A 20 -3.97 -8.12 -4.05
N ILE A 21 -3.77 -9.36 -3.63
CA ILE A 21 -4.82 -10.36 -3.60
C ILE A 21 -4.89 -10.91 -2.18
N LEU A 22 -6.09 -10.87 -1.61
CA LEU A 22 -6.37 -11.45 -0.32
C LEU A 22 -7.21 -12.71 -0.51
N ARG A 23 -6.86 -13.76 0.23
CA ARG A 23 -7.64 -14.98 0.31
C ARG A 23 -7.85 -15.34 1.77
N PRO A 24 -9.01 -15.84 2.16
CA PRO A 24 -9.14 -16.36 3.53
C PRO A 24 -8.09 -17.44 3.77
N GLY A 25 -7.38 -17.34 4.88
CA GLY A 25 -6.30 -18.28 5.14
C GLY A 25 -5.66 -18.04 6.49
N ASP A 26 -4.43 -18.49 6.64
CA ASP A 26 -3.74 -18.54 7.92
C ASP A 26 -2.77 -17.39 8.17
N GLY A 27 -2.69 -16.42 7.27
CA GLY A 27 -1.80 -15.30 7.44
C GLY A 27 -0.45 -15.44 6.74
N THR A 28 -0.40 -16.23 5.68
CA THR A 28 0.80 -16.39 4.87
C THR A 28 0.98 -15.17 3.97
N TRP A 29 2.22 -14.72 3.85
CA TRP A 29 2.56 -13.58 3.00
C TRP A 29 3.45 -13.98 1.84
N TRP A 30 3.14 -13.46 0.67
CA TRP A 30 3.98 -13.61 -0.52
C TRP A 30 4.09 -12.24 -1.19
N ILE A 31 5.29 -11.68 -1.21
CA ILE A 31 5.56 -10.37 -1.80
C ILE A 31 6.72 -10.56 -2.77
N ASN A 32 6.41 -10.57 -4.06
CA ASN A 32 7.42 -10.75 -5.11
C ASN A 32 8.31 -11.98 -4.85
N GLY A 33 7.72 -13.06 -4.33
CA GLY A 33 8.43 -14.30 -4.06
C GLY A 33 9.07 -14.39 -2.68
N ARG A 34 8.83 -13.43 -1.81
CA ARG A 34 9.40 -13.40 -0.46
C ARG A 34 8.29 -13.24 0.57
N ASP A 35 8.58 -13.58 1.83
CA ASP A 35 7.65 -13.28 2.90
C ASP A 35 7.74 -11.80 3.28
N LEU A 36 6.89 -11.40 4.22
CA LEU A 36 6.82 -9.99 4.63
C LEU A 36 8.16 -9.51 5.21
N ASP A 37 8.73 -10.29 6.12
CA ASP A 37 9.98 -9.90 6.77
C ASP A 37 11.14 -9.85 5.80
N GLY A 38 11.16 -10.75 4.84
CA GLY A 38 12.22 -10.80 3.83
C GLY A 38 12.15 -9.66 2.85
N TYR A 39 10.94 -9.23 2.48
CA TYR A 39 10.78 -8.14 1.53
C TYR A 39 10.92 -6.77 2.19
N PHE A 40 10.35 -6.61 3.41
CA PHE A 40 10.44 -5.37 4.18
C PHE A 40 11.18 -5.63 5.49
N PRO A 41 12.51 -5.58 5.48
CA PRO A 41 13.28 -5.85 6.70
C PRO A 41 13.11 -4.77 7.77
N ARG A 42 12.73 -3.56 7.39
CA ARG A 42 12.52 -2.49 8.36
C ARG A 42 11.18 -2.64 9.06
N LEU A 43 11.20 -2.53 10.37
CA LEU A 43 9.98 -2.63 11.16
C LEU A 43 8.95 -1.59 10.79
N THR A 44 9.39 -0.35 10.50
CA THR A 44 8.47 0.72 10.13
C THR A 44 7.70 0.39 8.85
N HIS A 45 8.36 -0.21 7.87
CA HIS A 45 7.70 -0.61 6.62
C HIS A 45 6.71 -1.74 6.87
N ARG A 46 7.08 -2.73 7.67
CA ARG A 46 6.16 -3.83 8.02
C ARG A 46 4.94 -3.32 8.76
N SER A 47 5.14 -2.39 9.70
CA SER A 47 4.03 -1.78 10.43
C SER A 47 3.08 -1.04 9.49
N THR A 48 3.62 -0.32 8.49
CA THR A 48 2.81 0.36 7.50
C THR A 48 1.95 -0.62 6.72
N VAL A 49 2.54 -1.72 6.27
CA VAL A 49 1.84 -2.72 5.47
C VAL A 49 0.77 -3.45 6.28
N LEU A 50 1.05 -3.72 7.55
CA LEU A 50 0.11 -4.43 8.43
C LEU A 50 -1.02 -3.55 8.95
N ALA A 51 -0.88 -2.25 8.92
CA ALA A 51 -1.84 -1.33 9.54
C ALA A 51 -3.28 -1.55 9.11
N PRO A 52 -3.61 -1.71 7.80
CA PRO A 52 -5.00 -1.94 7.41
C PRO A 52 -5.58 -3.21 8.02
N LEU A 53 -4.80 -4.27 8.07
CA LEU A 53 -5.28 -5.53 8.66
C LEU A 53 -5.54 -5.39 10.14
N LYS A 54 -4.71 -4.62 10.84
CA LYS A 54 -4.92 -4.37 12.26
C LYS A 54 -6.17 -3.55 12.51
N VAL A 55 -6.39 -2.50 11.71
CA VAL A 55 -7.59 -1.67 11.83
C VAL A 55 -8.85 -2.49 11.57
N ALA A 56 -8.78 -3.41 10.61
CA ALA A 56 -9.91 -4.26 10.26
C ALA A 56 -10.11 -5.42 11.24
N GLY A 57 -9.15 -5.66 12.13
CA GLY A 57 -9.20 -6.82 13.01
C GLY A 57 -9.06 -8.14 12.26
N ALA A 58 -8.41 -8.10 11.10
CA ALA A 58 -8.29 -9.26 10.21
C ALA A 58 -6.87 -9.81 10.14
N GLU A 59 -6.02 -9.42 11.06
CA GLU A 59 -4.65 -9.89 11.10
C GLU A 59 -4.64 -11.40 11.31
N GLY A 60 -3.96 -12.12 10.44
CA GLY A 60 -3.91 -13.57 10.50
C GLY A 60 -5.10 -14.28 9.88
N SER A 61 -6.08 -13.55 9.37
CA SER A 61 -7.28 -14.15 8.75
C SER A 61 -7.17 -14.30 7.25
N TYR A 62 -6.17 -13.70 6.63
CA TYR A 62 -6.00 -13.73 5.19
C TYR A 62 -4.59 -14.11 4.81
N ASP A 63 -4.48 -14.84 3.72
CA ASP A 63 -3.21 -14.98 3.01
C ASP A 63 -3.10 -13.79 2.07
N VAL A 64 -1.95 -13.14 2.09
CA VAL A 64 -1.73 -11.91 1.34
C VAL A 64 -0.70 -12.16 0.25
N ARG A 65 -1.09 -11.88 -0.97
CA ARG A 65 -0.19 -11.99 -2.11
C ARG A 65 -0.09 -10.63 -2.77
N ILE A 66 1.14 -10.11 -2.89
CA ILE A 66 1.37 -8.79 -3.43
C ILE A 66 2.44 -8.83 -4.50
N ARG A 67 2.17 -8.16 -5.60
CA ARG A 67 3.19 -7.85 -6.60
C ARG A 67 3.46 -6.37 -6.53
N LEU A 68 4.70 -6.03 -6.22
CA LEU A 68 5.15 -4.66 -6.09
C LEU A 68 6.15 -4.32 -7.17
N HIS A 69 6.04 -3.12 -7.73
CA HIS A 69 7.07 -2.62 -8.64
C HIS A 69 7.11 -1.10 -8.59
N GLY A 70 8.24 -0.56 -8.98
CA GLY A 70 8.47 0.87 -9.02
C GLY A 70 8.78 1.46 -7.65
N GLY A 71 9.45 2.59 -7.63
CA GLY A 71 9.76 3.34 -6.42
C GLY A 71 10.70 2.62 -5.47
N GLY A 72 10.80 3.13 -4.27
CA GLY A 72 11.64 2.57 -3.22
C GLY A 72 10.84 1.88 -2.13
N PRO A 73 11.52 1.31 -1.12
CA PRO A 73 10.84 0.55 -0.08
C PRO A 73 9.72 1.30 0.65
N SER A 74 9.94 2.57 0.95
CA SER A 74 8.94 3.38 1.63
C SER A 74 7.69 3.58 0.78
N GLY A 75 7.89 3.93 -0.51
CA GLY A 75 6.78 4.08 -1.44
C GLY A 75 6.05 2.76 -1.67
N GLN A 76 6.78 1.67 -1.76
CA GLN A 76 6.18 0.35 -1.93
C GLN A 76 5.36 -0.06 -0.71
N ALA A 77 5.83 0.22 0.50
CA ALA A 77 5.06 -0.05 1.72
C ALA A 77 3.76 0.74 1.72
N GLY A 78 3.81 2.02 1.34
CA GLY A 78 2.61 2.85 1.23
C GLY A 78 1.64 2.34 0.17
N ALA A 79 2.14 1.91 -0.99
CA ALA A 79 1.32 1.35 -2.05
C ALA A 79 0.67 0.04 -1.59
N ALA A 80 1.42 -0.81 -0.90
CA ALA A 80 0.90 -2.06 -0.36
C ALA A 80 -0.22 -1.79 0.65
N ARG A 81 -0.04 -0.84 1.54
CA ARG A 81 -1.07 -0.44 2.50
C ARG A 81 -2.35 -0.03 1.79
N HIS A 82 -2.24 0.81 0.79
CA HIS A 82 -3.39 1.27 0.04
C HIS A 82 -4.09 0.11 -0.66
N GLY A 83 -3.33 -0.79 -1.29
CA GLY A 83 -3.88 -1.95 -1.97
C GLY A 83 -4.57 -2.93 -1.03
N ILE A 84 -3.98 -3.18 0.13
CA ILE A 84 -4.57 -4.06 1.13
C ILE A 84 -5.88 -3.47 1.66
N ALA A 85 -5.91 -2.17 1.94
CA ALA A 85 -7.12 -1.51 2.40
C ALA A 85 -8.25 -1.64 1.36
N ARG A 86 -7.93 -1.44 0.09
CA ARG A 86 -8.93 -1.57 -0.97
C ARG A 86 -9.43 -3.00 -1.12
N ALA A 87 -8.54 -3.98 -1.00
CA ALA A 87 -8.93 -5.38 -1.05
C ALA A 87 -9.81 -5.77 0.15
N LEU A 88 -9.53 -5.24 1.33
CA LEU A 88 -10.36 -5.47 2.51
C LEU A 88 -11.76 -4.92 2.34
N VAL A 89 -11.90 -3.75 1.72
CA VAL A 89 -13.21 -3.17 1.43
C VAL A 89 -13.99 -4.04 0.44
N GLU A 90 -13.31 -4.63 -0.52
CA GLU A 90 -13.95 -5.57 -1.44
C GLU A 90 -14.44 -6.80 -0.70
N ALA A 91 -13.66 -7.29 0.26
CA ALA A 91 -14.04 -8.46 1.06
C ALA A 91 -15.20 -8.16 2.01
N ASP A 92 -15.19 -6.98 2.61
CA ASP A 92 -16.19 -6.56 3.58
C ASP A 92 -16.41 -5.06 3.46
N PRO A 93 -17.48 -4.64 2.76
CA PRO A 93 -17.73 -3.20 2.56
C PRO A 93 -17.89 -2.40 3.85
N GLU A 94 -18.25 -3.04 4.95
CA GLU A 94 -18.36 -2.33 6.22
C GLU A 94 -17.03 -1.82 6.74
N LEU A 95 -15.92 -2.40 6.28
CA LEU A 95 -14.58 -1.94 6.65
C LEU A 95 -14.22 -0.60 6.03
N ARG A 96 -15.02 -0.12 5.07
CA ARG A 96 -14.73 1.15 4.41
C ARG A 96 -14.67 2.32 5.41
N VAL A 97 -15.55 2.35 6.38
CA VAL A 97 -15.59 3.46 7.33
C VAL A 97 -14.34 3.52 8.20
N PRO A 98 -13.95 2.47 8.92
CA PRO A 98 -12.72 2.54 9.71
C PRO A 98 -11.46 2.74 8.89
N LEU A 99 -11.36 2.13 7.72
CA LEU A 99 -10.19 2.29 6.87
C LEU A 99 -10.09 3.69 6.28
N LYS A 100 -11.22 4.28 5.91
CA LYS A 100 -11.24 5.64 5.41
C LYS A 100 -10.88 6.64 6.52
N ARG A 101 -11.34 6.37 7.73
CA ARG A 101 -11.02 7.23 8.88
C ARG A 101 -9.53 7.30 9.14
N GLU A 102 -8.83 6.18 8.96
CA GLU A 102 -7.38 6.14 9.12
C GLU A 102 -6.62 6.67 7.90
N GLY A 103 -7.32 7.01 6.83
CA GLY A 103 -6.69 7.55 5.63
C GLY A 103 -6.11 6.49 4.69
N PHE A 104 -6.39 5.23 4.92
CA PHE A 104 -5.77 4.14 4.14
C PHE A 104 -6.40 3.97 2.75
N LEU A 105 -7.59 4.52 2.53
CA LEU A 105 -8.25 4.44 1.24
C LEU A 105 -7.92 5.60 0.31
N ALA A 106 -7.33 6.66 0.84
CA ALA A 106 -6.97 7.81 0.05
C ALA A 106 -5.61 7.59 -0.60
N ARG A 107 -5.53 7.79 -1.90
CA ARG A 107 -4.25 7.76 -2.57
C ARG A 107 -3.49 9.03 -2.22
N ASP A 108 -2.25 8.87 -1.81
CA ASP A 108 -1.37 10.01 -1.60
C ASP A 108 -1.02 10.59 -2.98
N ALA A 109 -1.51 11.78 -3.25
CA ALA A 109 -1.30 12.43 -4.54
C ALA A 109 0.10 13.01 -4.69
N ARG A 110 0.88 13.04 -3.63
CA ARG A 110 2.25 13.57 -3.72
C ARG A 110 3.13 12.61 -4.50
N ALA A 111 3.64 13.10 -5.59
CA ALA A 111 4.56 12.35 -6.42
C ALA A 111 5.71 13.26 -6.79
N VAL A 112 6.82 12.67 -7.20
CA VAL A 112 7.94 13.47 -7.69
C VAL A 112 7.52 14.04 -9.03
N GLU A 113 7.32 15.35 -9.09
CA GLU A 113 6.93 16.02 -10.31
C GLU A 113 8.15 16.27 -11.19
N ARG A 114 7.90 16.36 -12.49
CA ARG A 114 8.96 16.69 -13.41
C ARG A 114 9.45 18.11 -13.13
N LYS A 115 10.76 18.29 -13.18
CA LYS A 115 11.36 19.60 -13.02
C LYS A 115 10.87 20.54 -14.12
N LYS A 116 10.44 21.71 -13.74
CA LYS A 116 9.99 22.73 -14.68
C LYS A 116 11.02 23.83 -14.81
N ALA A 117 10.97 24.55 -15.91
CA ALA A 117 11.87 25.65 -16.12
C ALA A 117 11.77 26.65 -14.97
N GLY A 118 12.92 27.12 -14.50
CA GLY A 118 12.96 28.07 -13.39
C GLY A 118 12.88 27.49 -12.01
N LEU A 119 12.70 26.17 -11.91
CA LEU A 119 12.63 25.51 -10.62
C LEU A 119 13.82 24.57 -10.46
N LYS A 120 14.27 24.42 -9.23
CA LYS A 120 15.32 23.44 -8.94
C LYS A 120 14.76 22.05 -8.88
N LYS A 121 13.53 21.93 -8.42
CA LYS A 121 12.77 20.69 -8.39
C LYS A 121 11.37 21.02 -8.84
N ALA A 122 10.54 20.02 -9.03
CA ALA A 122 9.22 20.22 -9.56
C ALA A 122 8.42 21.33 -8.88
N ARG A 123 8.53 21.45 -7.59
CA ARG A 123 7.80 22.47 -6.85
C ARG A 123 8.68 23.45 -6.12
N LYS A 124 9.96 23.27 -6.17
CA LYS A 124 10.88 24.12 -5.44
C LYS A 124 11.45 25.13 -6.38
N ALA A 125 11.01 26.37 -6.23
CA ALA A 125 11.60 27.48 -6.96
C ALA A 125 13.04 27.69 -6.50
N PRO A 126 13.82 28.47 -7.26
CA PRO A 126 15.15 28.84 -6.79
C PRO A 126 15.09 29.41 -5.39
N GLN A 127 16.18 29.29 -4.66
CA GLN A 127 16.20 29.59 -3.24
C GLN A 127 15.65 30.97 -2.89
N TRP A 128 15.91 31.96 -3.73
CA TRP A 128 15.43 33.30 -3.46
C TRP A 128 13.90 33.38 -3.46
N ALA A 129 13.24 32.49 -4.15
CA ALA A 129 11.78 32.52 -4.21
C ALA A 129 11.15 31.57 -3.24
N LYS A 130 11.94 30.80 -2.51
CA LYS A 130 11.46 29.84 -1.73
C LYS A 130 10.68 30.30 -0.60
N ARG A 131 9.85 29.65 -0.23
CA ARG A 131 9.09 29.79 0.84
C ARG A 131 9.69 29.60 2.12
#